data_5c465db106dac152988469e1a6f67b0f
#
_entry.id   5c465db106dac152988469e1a6f67b0f
#
_cell.length_a   1.000
_cell.length_b   1.000
_cell.length_c   1.000
_cell.angle_alpha   90.00
_cell.angle_beta   90.00
_cell.angle_gamma   90.00
#
_symmetry.space_group_name_H-M   'P 1'
#
loop_
_entity.id
_entity.type
_entity.pdbx_description
1 polymer ?
#
loop_
_entity_poly.entity_id
_entity_poly.type
_entity_poly.pdbx_seq_one_letter_code
_entity_poly.pdbx_strand_id
1 'polypeptide(L)'
;MKIAVYVGSFNPVHKGHIKVVKKILKEYVDKVIIVPTMSYWNKNNLISISDRINMLKLYETKDIVIDTKNNNYEFTYQVLRNIQKEYKNDKIYLVIGDDLLKDFDKWKNISEILKYNIIVIKRNNIDESIYKKYEKYNFIVTNKISSKEISSTIVRNMIVNGNKDVLKYIDLKVYDYIKRNNLYVS
;
A
#
# COMPACT_ATOMS: atom_id res chain seq x y z
N MET A 1 -16.63 1.41 12.84
CA MET A 1 -15.38 0.62 12.76
C MET A 1 -14.18 1.53 12.54
N LYS A 2 -12.98 1.00 12.68
CA LYS A 2 -11.73 1.62 12.22
C LYS A 2 -11.33 0.98 10.89
N ILE A 3 -11.18 1.78 9.85
CA ILE A 3 -10.90 1.30 8.49
C ILE A 3 -9.60 1.92 8.00
N ALA A 4 -8.62 1.10 7.66
CA ALA A 4 -7.38 1.56 7.05
C ALA A 4 -7.50 1.56 5.52
N VAL A 5 -7.03 2.62 4.88
CA VAL A 5 -6.92 2.75 3.42
C VAL A 5 -5.45 2.69 3.05
N TYR A 6 -5.08 1.63 2.34
CA TYR A 6 -3.70 1.39 1.92
C TYR A 6 -3.59 1.55 0.41
N VAL A 7 -3.08 2.70 0.01
CA VAL A 7 -2.94 3.12 -1.40
C VAL A 7 -1.57 2.74 -1.92
N GLY A 8 -1.49 2.19 -3.11
CA GLY A 8 -0.20 1.83 -3.71
C GLY A 8 -0.31 1.23 -5.11
N SER A 9 0.82 1.07 -5.79
CA SER A 9 0.85 0.46 -7.13
C SER A 9 0.78 -1.07 -7.10
N PHE A 10 1.33 -1.72 -6.05
CA PHE A 10 1.34 -3.19 -5.90
C PHE A 10 1.75 -3.95 -7.17
N ASN A 11 2.91 -3.63 -7.70
CA ASN A 11 3.37 -4.09 -9.03
C ASN A 11 4.67 -4.94 -8.99
N PRO A 12 4.58 -6.22 -8.54
CA PRO A 12 3.46 -6.91 -7.95
C PRO A 12 3.27 -6.65 -6.45
N VAL A 13 2.15 -7.13 -5.89
CA VAL A 13 2.02 -7.33 -4.44
C VAL A 13 3.07 -8.33 -3.95
N HIS A 14 3.66 -8.08 -2.77
CA HIS A 14 4.68 -8.94 -2.18
C HIS A 14 4.48 -9.11 -0.67
N LYS A 15 5.20 -10.04 -0.07
CA LYS A 15 5.08 -10.39 1.36
C LYS A 15 5.23 -9.18 2.30
N GLY A 16 6.04 -8.18 1.90
CA GLY A 16 6.17 -6.93 2.65
C GLY A 16 4.85 -6.16 2.76
N HIS A 17 4.09 -6.04 1.66
CA HIS A 17 2.77 -5.40 1.69
C HIS A 17 1.81 -6.17 2.59
N ILE A 18 1.76 -7.48 2.46
CA ILE A 18 0.85 -8.33 3.24
C ILE A 18 1.22 -8.34 4.73
N LYS A 19 2.51 -8.27 5.06
CA LYS A 19 2.97 -8.13 6.45
C LYS A 19 2.47 -6.83 7.08
N VAL A 20 2.49 -5.73 6.34
CA VAL A 20 1.89 -4.45 6.76
C VAL A 20 0.39 -4.62 7.01
N VAL A 21 -0.36 -5.16 6.05
CA VAL A 21 -1.80 -5.37 6.17
C VAL A 21 -2.14 -6.20 7.41
N LYS A 22 -1.46 -7.34 7.62
CA LYS A 22 -1.68 -8.21 8.78
C LYS A 22 -1.37 -7.51 10.10
N LYS A 23 -0.30 -6.69 10.15
CA LYS A 23 0.06 -5.94 11.35
C LYS A 23 -0.98 -4.90 11.70
N ILE A 24 -1.42 -4.09 10.74
CA ILE A 24 -2.39 -3.03 11.01
C ILE A 24 -3.77 -3.59 11.39
N LEU A 25 -4.20 -4.70 10.78
CA LEU A 25 -5.42 -5.42 11.20
C LEU A 25 -5.32 -5.93 12.63
N LYS A 26 -4.18 -6.47 13.02
CA LYS A 26 -4.00 -7.05 14.35
C LYS A 26 -3.98 -5.97 15.45
N GLU A 27 -3.41 -4.79 15.17
CA GLU A 27 -3.03 -3.84 16.22
C GLU A 27 -3.82 -2.53 16.20
N TYR A 28 -4.39 -2.12 15.05
CA TYR A 28 -4.88 -0.74 14.90
C TYR A 28 -6.30 -0.60 14.35
N VAL A 29 -6.73 -1.49 13.44
CA VAL A 29 -7.99 -1.33 12.71
C VAL A 29 -8.77 -2.62 12.57
N ASP A 30 -10.06 -2.51 12.28
CA ASP A 30 -10.97 -3.64 12.10
C ASP A 30 -10.99 -4.13 10.64
N LYS A 31 -10.66 -3.25 9.68
CA LYS A 31 -10.69 -3.53 8.25
C LYS A 31 -9.59 -2.79 7.50
N VAL A 32 -9.08 -3.40 6.43
CA VAL A 32 -8.15 -2.76 5.48
C VAL A 32 -8.76 -2.75 4.10
N ILE A 33 -8.83 -1.59 3.48
CA ILE A 33 -9.17 -1.40 2.08
C ILE A 33 -7.86 -1.12 1.32
N ILE A 34 -7.49 -2.03 0.43
CA ILE A 34 -6.31 -1.88 -0.43
C ILE A 34 -6.77 -1.25 -1.73
N VAL A 35 -6.19 -0.10 -2.09
CA VAL A 35 -6.52 0.65 -3.30
C VAL A 35 -5.34 0.62 -4.26
N PRO A 36 -5.37 -0.25 -5.30
CA PRO A 36 -4.34 -0.24 -6.34
C PRO A 36 -4.51 0.99 -7.23
N THR A 37 -3.46 1.80 -7.37
CA THR A 37 -3.52 3.04 -8.16
C THR A 37 -3.07 2.85 -9.60
N MET A 38 -3.60 3.68 -10.49
CA MET A 38 -3.05 3.88 -11.83
C MET A 38 -1.68 4.56 -11.74
N SER A 39 -0.90 4.53 -12.82
CA SER A 39 0.39 5.23 -12.85
C SER A 39 0.21 6.68 -13.25
N TYR A 40 0.09 7.56 -12.26
CA TYR A 40 0.09 9.01 -12.50
C TYR A 40 1.48 9.65 -12.37
N TRP A 41 2.50 8.89 -11.92
CA TRP A 41 3.85 9.39 -11.65
C TRP A 41 4.88 8.63 -12.50
N ASN A 42 4.86 8.76 -13.83
CA ASN A 42 5.88 8.25 -14.79
C ASN A 42 6.46 6.86 -14.47
N LYS A 43 5.66 5.94 -13.92
CA LYS A 43 6.06 4.55 -13.72
C LYS A 43 5.80 3.76 -15.00
N ASN A 44 6.69 3.90 -15.98
CA ASN A 44 6.56 3.33 -17.32
C ASN A 44 6.51 1.78 -17.36
N ASN A 45 6.67 1.09 -16.23
CA ASN A 45 6.76 -0.37 -16.14
C ASN A 45 5.66 -0.97 -15.27
N LEU A 46 4.44 -0.38 -15.24
CA LEU A 46 3.30 -1.01 -14.58
C LEU A 46 2.61 -1.97 -15.55
N ILE A 47 2.41 -3.21 -15.09
CA ILE A 47 1.45 -4.11 -15.75
C ILE A 47 0.03 -3.58 -15.58
N SER A 48 -0.92 -4.19 -16.28
CA SER A 48 -2.32 -3.77 -16.26
C SER A 48 -2.85 -3.61 -14.84
N ILE A 49 -3.76 -2.67 -14.64
CA ILE A 49 -4.45 -2.51 -13.35
C ILE A 49 -5.23 -3.78 -13.00
N SER A 50 -5.79 -4.46 -14.01
CA SER A 50 -6.54 -5.71 -13.84
C SER A 50 -5.67 -6.81 -13.24
N ASP A 51 -4.46 -7.00 -13.75
CA ASP A 51 -3.55 -8.03 -13.23
C ASP A 51 -3.12 -7.72 -11.80
N ARG A 52 -2.87 -6.45 -11.47
CA ARG A 52 -2.52 -6.03 -10.11
C ARG A 52 -3.68 -6.25 -9.13
N ILE A 53 -4.91 -5.95 -9.54
CA ILE A 53 -6.13 -6.24 -8.78
C ILE A 53 -6.27 -7.74 -8.58
N ASN A 54 -6.13 -8.54 -9.63
CA ASN A 54 -6.28 -10.00 -9.54
C ASN A 54 -5.27 -10.63 -8.58
N MET A 55 -4.01 -10.18 -8.59
CA MET A 55 -3.01 -10.62 -7.61
C MET A 55 -3.37 -10.21 -6.18
N LEU A 56 -3.91 -9.01 -5.97
CA LEU A 56 -4.36 -8.56 -4.66
C LEU A 56 -5.57 -9.35 -4.16
N LYS A 57 -6.53 -9.67 -5.04
CA LYS A 57 -7.71 -10.49 -4.71
C LYS A 57 -7.37 -11.87 -4.16
N LEU A 58 -6.18 -12.39 -4.43
CA LEU A 58 -5.69 -13.61 -3.79
C LEU A 58 -5.57 -13.50 -2.26
N TYR A 59 -5.60 -12.28 -1.72
CA TYR A 59 -5.53 -12.00 -0.27
C TYR A 59 -6.83 -11.46 0.30
N GLU A 60 -7.89 -11.36 -0.51
CA GLU A 60 -9.17 -10.82 -0.08
C GLU A 60 -9.82 -11.69 1.00
N THR A 61 -10.38 -11.06 2.02
CA THR A 61 -11.10 -11.69 3.13
C THR A 61 -12.23 -10.75 3.57
N LYS A 62 -13.01 -11.14 4.59
CA LYS A 62 -14.01 -10.23 5.19
C LYS A 62 -13.40 -8.92 5.71
N ASP A 63 -12.16 -8.95 6.18
CA ASP A 63 -11.47 -7.82 6.80
C ASP A 63 -10.42 -7.17 5.86
N ILE A 64 -10.09 -7.79 4.72
CA ILE A 64 -9.22 -7.27 3.66
C ILE A 64 -10.03 -7.14 2.39
N VAL A 65 -10.31 -5.91 1.99
CA VAL A 65 -11.10 -5.59 0.80
C VAL A 65 -10.20 -4.97 -0.27
N ILE A 66 -10.36 -5.43 -1.50
CA ILE A 66 -9.65 -4.85 -2.66
C ILE A 66 -10.58 -3.87 -3.36
N ASP A 67 -10.27 -2.59 -3.26
CA ASP A 67 -11.08 -1.55 -3.88
C ASP A 67 -10.81 -1.49 -5.39
N THR A 68 -11.87 -1.64 -6.17
CA THR A 68 -11.85 -1.55 -7.62
C THR A 68 -12.57 -0.32 -8.16
N LYS A 69 -13.19 0.48 -7.29
CA LYS A 69 -13.97 1.66 -7.66
C LYS A 69 -13.13 2.95 -7.63
N ASN A 70 -12.18 3.03 -6.70
CA ASN A 70 -11.39 4.23 -6.43
C ASN A 70 -10.01 4.24 -7.10
N ASN A 71 -9.68 3.25 -7.90
CA ASN A 71 -8.39 3.08 -8.56
C ASN A 71 -8.12 4.11 -9.68
N ASN A 72 -9.13 4.81 -10.16
CA ASN A 72 -9.04 5.83 -11.21
C ASN A 72 -8.73 7.24 -10.67
N TYR A 73 -8.72 7.45 -9.35
CA TYR A 73 -8.37 8.73 -8.78
C TYR A 73 -6.87 8.99 -8.82
N GLU A 74 -6.49 10.17 -9.27
CA GLU A 74 -5.10 10.59 -9.39
C GLU A 74 -4.46 10.85 -8.01
N PHE A 75 -5.24 11.40 -7.07
CA PHE A 75 -4.70 11.86 -5.79
C PHE A 75 -5.33 11.15 -4.59
N THR A 76 -4.52 10.90 -3.58
CA THR A 76 -4.94 10.19 -2.35
C THR A 76 -6.11 10.86 -1.63
N TYR A 77 -6.19 12.20 -1.61
CA TYR A 77 -7.32 12.89 -0.97
C TYR A 77 -8.66 12.55 -1.63
N GLN A 78 -8.69 12.33 -2.95
CA GLN A 78 -9.91 11.94 -3.66
C GLN A 78 -10.37 10.54 -3.25
N VAL A 79 -9.42 9.60 -3.13
CA VAL A 79 -9.68 8.23 -2.65
C VAL A 79 -10.27 8.27 -1.23
N LEU A 80 -9.62 8.98 -0.32
CA LEU A 80 -10.07 9.09 1.08
C LEU A 80 -11.47 9.72 1.18
N ARG A 81 -11.72 10.80 0.45
CA ARG A 81 -13.01 11.49 0.40
C ARG A 81 -14.12 10.54 -0.06
N ASN A 82 -13.87 9.74 -1.09
CA ASN A 82 -14.86 8.84 -1.64
C ASN A 82 -15.14 7.65 -0.71
N ILE A 83 -14.10 7.06 -0.14
CA ILE A 83 -14.23 6.00 0.87
C ILE A 83 -14.98 6.54 2.11
N GLN A 84 -14.69 7.75 2.58
CA GLN A 84 -15.42 8.34 3.71
C GLN A 84 -16.92 8.55 3.42
N LYS A 85 -17.30 8.84 2.17
CA LYS A 85 -18.72 8.90 1.76
C LYS A 85 -19.42 7.55 1.83
N GLU A 86 -18.71 6.47 1.49
CA GLU A 86 -19.23 5.09 1.57
C GLU A 86 -19.33 4.62 3.04
N TYR A 87 -18.31 4.97 3.85
CA TYR A 87 -18.19 4.58 5.27
C TYR A 87 -18.40 5.78 6.19
N LYS A 88 -19.59 6.43 6.10
CA LYS A 88 -19.91 7.73 6.74
C LYS A 88 -19.64 7.78 8.24
N ASN A 89 -19.91 6.70 8.97
CA ASN A 89 -19.84 6.62 10.42
C ASN A 89 -18.56 5.95 10.93
N ASP A 90 -17.65 5.61 10.05
CA ASP A 90 -16.42 4.88 10.38
C ASP A 90 -15.21 5.83 10.43
N LYS A 91 -14.23 5.47 11.24
CA LYS A 91 -12.97 6.21 11.33
C LYS A 91 -12.04 5.73 10.24
N ILE A 92 -11.67 6.62 9.33
CA ILE A 92 -10.75 6.33 8.22
C ILE A 92 -9.31 6.64 8.65
N TYR A 93 -8.41 5.72 8.32
CA TYR A 93 -6.98 5.80 8.53
C TYR A 93 -6.25 5.66 7.20
N LEU A 94 -5.40 6.62 6.84
CA LEU A 94 -4.48 6.47 5.72
C LEU A 94 -3.24 5.69 6.17
N VAL A 95 -2.81 4.70 5.39
CA VAL A 95 -1.57 3.96 5.64
C VAL A 95 -0.49 4.42 4.69
N ILE A 96 0.64 4.89 5.22
CA ILE A 96 1.83 5.30 4.46
C ILE A 96 3.10 4.70 5.04
N GLY A 97 4.13 4.52 4.20
CA GLY A 97 5.49 4.23 4.69
C GLY A 97 6.16 5.49 5.21
N ASP A 98 7.10 5.35 6.13
CA ASP A 98 7.89 6.46 6.68
C ASP A 98 8.77 7.15 5.61
N ASP A 99 9.15 6.42 4.56
CA ASP A 99 9.85 6.95 3.40
C ASP A 99 9.09 8.09 2.68
N LEU A 100 7.77 8.09 2.77
CA LEU A 100 6.91 9.10 2.15
C LEU A 100 6.78 10.38 2.99
N LEU A 101 7.14 10.36 4.28
CA LEU A 101 6.97 11.51 5.16
C LEU A 101 7.81 12.72 4.76
N LYS A 102 8.96 12.52 4.12
CA LYS A 102 9.84 13.62 3.68
C LYS A 102 9.12 14.61 2.75
N ASP A 103 8.29 14.08 1.86
CA ASP A 103 7.58 14.85 0.85
C ASP A 103 6.07 14.89 1.08
N PHE A 104 5.63 14.46 2.26
CA PHE A 104 4.20 14.33 2.57
C PHE A 104 3.46 15.67 2.54
N ASP A 105 4.12 16.75 2.95
CA ASP A 105 3.60 18.12 2.90
C ASP A 105 3.40 18.66 1.48
N LYS A 106 4.04 18.05 0.47
CA LYS A 106 3.87 18.39 -0.95
C LYS A 106 2.70 17.68 -1.62
N TRP A 107 2.03 16.77 -0.90
CA TRP A 107 0.91 16.03 -1.48
C TRP A 107 -0.26 16.95 -1.78
N LYS A 108 -0.94 16.68 -2.90
CA LYS A 108 -2.11 17.47 -3.33
C LYS A 108 -3.18 17.46 -2.24
N ASN A 109 -3.68 18.65 -1.88
CA ASN A 109 -4.66 18.85 -0.82
C ASN A 109 -4.27 18.21 0.52
N ILE A 110 -3.02 18.35 0.91
CA ILE A 110 -2.48 17.80 2.17
C ILE A 110 -3.31 18.23 3.38
N SER A 111 -3.86 19.46 3.41
CA SER A 111 -4.71 19.95 4.48
C SER A 111 -5.99 19.13 4.66
N GLU A 112 -6.50 18.52 3.60
CA GLU A 112 -7.64 17.60 3.68
C GLU A 112 -7.20 16.22 4.16
N ILE A 113 -6.06 15.72 3.68
CA ILE A 113 -5.50 14.43 4.11
C ILE A 113 -5.21 14.45 5.61
N LEU A 114 -4.68 15.56 6.14
CA LEU A 114 -4.36 15.72 7.56
C LEU A 114 -5.56 15.77 8.50
N LYS A 115 -6.78 15.79 7.98
CA LYS A 115 -8.01 15.64 8.78
C LYS A 115 -8.30 14.17 9.12
N TYR A 116 -7.71 13.24 8.40
CA TYR A 116 -7.82 11.80 8.66
C TYR A 116 -6.78 11.34 9.69
N ASN A 117 -6.99 10.16 10.26
CA ASN A 117 -5.96 9.50 11.04
C ASN A 117 -4.92 8.89 10.09
N ILE A 118 -3.65 8.88 10.48
CA ILE A 118 -2.58 8.39 9.61
C ILE A 118 -1.75 7.35 10.36
N ILE A 119 -1.63 6.16 9.78
CA ILE A 119 -0.76 5.10 10.28
C ILE A 119 0.53 5.12 9.46
N VAL A 120 1.63 5.46 10.11
CA VAL A 120 2.95 5.48 9.51
C VAL A 120 3.67 4.17 9.80
N ILE A 121 3.98 3.45 8.74
CA ILE A 121 4.70 2.18 8.82
C ILE A 121 6.20 2.46 8.91
N LYS A 122 6.77 2.25 10.10
CA LYS A 122 8.20 2.43 10.32
C LYS A 122 8.98 1.29 9.68
N ARG A 123 9.72 1.57 8.63
CA ARG A 123 10.57 0.62 7.88
C ARG A 123 12.03 1.04 7.89
N ASN A 124 12.28 2.32 7.72
CA ASN A 124 13.57 2.92 7.57
C ASN A 124 14.00 3.63 8.86
N ASN A 125 15.27 3.96 8.96
CA ASN A 125 15.77 4.86 9.98
C ASN A 125 15.76 6.28 9.40
N ILE A 126 14.56 6.89 9.33
CA ILE A 126 14.46 8.31 8.97
C ILE A 126 14.74 9.17 10.21
N ASP A 127 15.12 10.41 9.98
CA ASP A 127 15.39 11.37 11.04
C ASP A 127 14.13 11.58 11.92
N GLU A 128 14.30 11.49 13.24
CA GLU A 128 13.19 11.66 14.20
C GLU A 128 12.54 13.05 14.09
N SER A 129 13.26 14.06 13.61
CA SER A 129 12.71 15.41 13.35
C SER A 129 11.55 15.39 12.34
N ILE A 130 11.56 14.43 11.41
CA ILE A 130 10.51 14.27 10.41
C ILE A 130 9.21 13.83 11.08
N TYR A 131 9.28 12.93 12.06
CA TYR A 131 8.08 12.54 12.84
C TYR A 131 7.56 13.71 13.68
N LYS A 132 8.44 14.48 14.32
CA LYS A 132 8.09 15.67 15.14
C LYS A 132 7.32 16.70 14.32
N LYS A 133 7.65 16.87 13.04
CA LYS A 133 6.93 17.77 12.13
C LYS A 133 5.41 17.50 12.10
N TYR A 134 5.00 16.26 12.35
CA TYR A 134 3.61 15.83 12.25
C TYR A 134 2.95 15.48 13.60
N GLU A 135 3.63 15.67 14.74
CA GLU A 135 3.12 15.35 16.09
C GLU A 135 1.76 16.00 16.42
N LYS A 136 1.50 17.20 15.88
CA LYS A 136 0.25 17.92 16.08
C LYS A 136 -0.97 17.33 15.36
N TYR A 137 -0.76 16.32 14.50
CA TYR A 137 -1.80 15.65 13.75
C TYR A 137 -2.05 14.24 14.30
N ASN A 138 -3.12 13.59 13.86
CA ASN A 138 -3.50 12.25 14.30
C ASN A 138 -2.63 11.16 13.65
N PHE A 139 -1.33 11.15 13.99
CA PHE A 139 -0.35 10.19 13.49
C PHE A 139 -0.13 9.07 14.50
N ILE A 140 -0.14 7.83 14.00
CA ILE A 140 0.23 6.62 14.73
C ILE A 140 1.47 6.05 14.03
N VAL A 141 2.63 6.11 14.67
CA VAL A 141 3.85 5.51 14.14
C VAL A 141 3.97 4.08 14.67
N THR A 142 4.02 3.10 13.77
CA THR A 142 4.12 1.70 14.18
C THR A 142 5.52 1.37 14.70
N ASN A 143 5.61 0.31 15.52
CA ASN A 143 6.91 -0.31 15.80
C ASN A 143 7.54 -0.80 14.50
N LYS A 144 8.88 -0.76 14.42
CA LYS A 144 9.62 -1.12 13.20
C LYS A 144 9.20 -2.50 12.70
N ILE A 145 8.75 -2.56 11.46
CA ILE A 145 8.50 -3.83 10.78
C ILE A 145 9.84 -4.31 10.25
N SER A 146 10.42 -5.32 10.90
CA SER A 146 11.59 -5.99 10.36
C SER A 146 11.20 -6.65 9.03
N SER A 147 11.45 -5.99 7.94
CA SER A 147 11.43 -6.57 6.62
C SER A 147 12.86 -6.46 6.08
N LYS A 148 13.43 -7.58 5.65
CA LYS A 148 14.52 -7.49 4.68
C LYS A 148 14.02 -6.54 3.59
N GLU A 149 14.90 -5.71 3.04
CA GLU A 149 14.53 -4.74 2.00
C GLU A 149 13.79 -5.44 0.85
N ILE A 150 12.46 -5.39 0.89
CA ILE A 150 11.60 -5.96 -0.14
C ILE A 150 10.93 -4.80 -0.87
N SER A 151 11.17 -4.70 -2.17
CA SER A 151 10.44 -3.78 -3.02
C SER A 151 9.89 -4.51 -4.25
N SER A 152 8.81 -3.97 -4.81
CA SER A 152 8.27 -4.51 -6.07
C SER A 152 9.30 -4.47 -7.20
N THR A 153 10.23 -3.52 -7.20
CA THR A 153 11.31 -3.43 -8.19
C THR A 153 12.27 -4.62 -8.06
N ILE A 154 12.70 -4.96 -6.85
CA ILE A 154 13.53 -6.15 -6.62
C ILE A 154 12.80 -7.41 -7.11
N VAL A 155 11.52 -7.55 -6.76
CA VAL A 155 10.71 -8.71 -7.18
C VAL A 155 10.62 -8.81 -8.71
N ARG A 156 10.34 -7.71 -9.40
CA ARG A 156 10.30 -7.70 -10.88
C ARG A 156 11.63 -8.12 -11.50
N ASN A 157 12.74 -7.56 -11.03
CA ASN A 157 14.08 -7.89 -11.52
C ASN A 157 14.40 -9.38 -11.31
N MET A 158 13.99 -9.96 -10.18
CA MET A 158 14.19 -11.39 -9.93
C MET A 158 13.35 -12.25 -10.87
N ILE A 159 12.11 -11.84 -11.18
CA ILE A 159 11.24 -12.57 -12.12
C ILE A 159 11.82 -12.54 -13.53
N VAL A 160 12.22 -11.36 -14.03
CA VAL A 160 12.82 -11.18 -15.35
C VAL A 160 14.08 -12.06 -15.50
N ASN A 161 14.91 -12.12 -14.46
CA ASN A 161 16.14 -12.91 -14.46
C ASN A 161 15.93 -14.41 -14.12
N GLY A 162 14.69 -14.88 -14.01
CA GLY A 162 14.39 -16.29 -13.68
C GLY A 162 14.89 -16.76 -12.31
N ASN A 163 15.14 -15.83 -11.40
CA ASN A 163 15.69 -16.15 -10.08
C ASN A 163 14.62 -16.78 -9.18
N LYS A 164 14.77 -18.07 -8.87
CA LYS A 164 13.84 -18.85 -8.05
C LYS A 164 13.73 -18.34 -6.59
N ASP A 165 14.73 -17.61 -6.11
CA ASP A 165 14.68 -17.00 -4.76
C ASP A 165 13.57 -15.95 -4.60
N VAL A 166 12.92 -15.54 -5.69
CA VAL A 166 11.74 -14.66 -5.68
C VAL A 166 10.64 -15.18 -4.73
N LEU A 167 10.50 -16.49 -4.55
CA LEU A 167 9.55 -17.10 -3.62
C LEU A 167 9.82 -16.78 -2.14
N LYS A 168 10.99 -16.24 -1.81
CA LYS A 168 11.25 -15.65 -0.48
C LYS A 168 10.47 -14.36 -0.27
N TYR A 169 10.11 -13.65 -1.35
CA TYR A 169 9.53 -12.30 -1.35
C TYR A 169 8.05 -12.25 -1.77
N ILE A 170 7.58 -13.19 -2.59
CA ILE A 170 6.17 -13.31 -2.97
C ILE A 170 5.64 -14.70 -2.58
N ASP A 171 4.32 -14.79 -2.41
CA ASP A 171 3.67 -16.07 -2.14
C ASP A 171 3.51 -16.86 -3.45
N LEU A 172 3.52 -18.19 -3.33
CA LEU A 172 3.41 -19.10 -4.48
C LEU A 172 2.20 -18.76 -5.36
N LYS A 173 1.05 -18.47 -4.76
CA LYS A 173 -0.18 -18.09 -5.48
C LYS A 173 -0.01 -16.85 -6.38
N VAL A 174 0.79 -15.87 -5.96
CA VAL A 174 1.11 -14.68 -6.77
C VAL A 174 2.10 -15.04 -7.87
N TYR A 175 3.12 -15.85 -7.54
CA TYR A 175 4.08 -16.32 -8.52
C TYR A 175 3.41 -17.14 -9.63
N ASP A 176 2.50 -18.05 -9.27
CA ASP A 176 1.73 -18.86 -10.24
C ASP A 176 0.86 -17.99 -11.15
N TYR A 177 0.21 -16.95 -10.57
CA TYR A 177 -0.55 -15.99 -11.37
C TYR A 177 0.36 -15.29 -12.39
N ILE A 178 1.52 -14.80 -11.96
CA ILE A 178 2.51 -14.13 -12.81
C ILE A 178 2.95 -15.05 -13.95
N LYS A 179 3.26 -16.32 -13.66
CA LYS A 179 3.71 -17.29 -14.66
C LYS A 179 2.63 -17.66 -15.67
N ARG A 180 1.39 -17.91 -15.20
CA ARG A 180 0.26 -18.27 -16.09
C ARG A 180 -0.11 -17.14 -17.05
N ASN A 181 0.07 -15.90 -16.65
CA ASN A 181 -0.29 -14.73 -17.44
C ASN A 181 0.91 -14.08 -18.14
N ASN A 182 2.09 -14.73 -18.15
CA ASN A 182 3.33 -14.23 -18.75
C ASN A 182 3.65 -12.78 -18.37
N LEU A 183 3.48 -12.43 -17.09
CA LEU A 183 3.75 -11.07 -16.61
C LEU A 183 5.23 -10.88 -16.29
N TYR A 184 5.74 -9.67 -16.47
CA TYR A 184 7.13 -9.30 -16.22
C TYR A 184 8.14 -10.16 -17.03
N VAL A 185 7.77 -10.59 -18.22
CA VAL A 185 8.69 -11.19 -19.19
C VAL A 185 9.37 -10.08 -20.00
N SER A 186 10.65 -10.30 -20.38
CA SER A 186 11.43 -9.39 -21.25
C SER A 186 10.95 -9.49 -22.71
#